data_c59ccb6439c812f6f3ad392ea44b95a2
#
_entry.id   c59ccb6439c812f6f3ad392ea44b95a2
#
_cell.length_a   1.000
_cell.length_b   1.000
_cell.length_c   1.000
_cell.angle_alpha   90.00
_cell.angle_beta   90.00
_cell.angle_gamma   90.00
#
_symmetry.space_group_name_H-M   'P 1'
#
loop_
_entity.id
_entity.type
_entity.pdbx_description
1 polymer ?
#
loop_
_entity_poly.entity_id
_entity_poly.type
_entity_poly.pdbx_seq_one_letter_code
_entity_poly.pdbx_strand_id
1 'polypeptide(L)'
;ELKSRVPKEEQETSSSDYSFKILEKENTAIMDFRNFNDPNRMKVFADSMFTSLREKGIKNLIIDLRNNGGGDSQVGDVLFRYISRQPFKQMGKTLVRVTPTTQRLMNNNQLASGWYFYDSEKENNLIAPLSVAEGHYGGKVYLLISHHTFSSAGSFAWAFKQFGMGTVIGEESGGMNVCFGDILNYKLPVSGLLCTISFKRFWQYGADEKNIHGTLPDYAVPQDQAMDTALKLIIKHGKVSSTLH
;
A
#
# COMPACT_ATOMS: atom_id res chain seq x y z
N GLU A 1 -13.75 -29.81 35.91
CA GLU A 1 -14.45 -28.72 35.21
C GLU A 1 -13.54 -27.49 35.15
N LEU A 2 -12.79 -27.33 34.08
CA LEU A 2 -12.02 -26.12 33.77
C LEU A 2 -12.92 -25.16 32.99
N LYS A 3 -13.52 -24.20 33.69
CA LYS A 3 -14.19 -23.06 33.05
C LYS A 3 -13.12 -22.17 32.40
N SER A 4 -12.99 -22.22 31.06
CA SER A 4 -12.20 -21.27 30.31
C SER A 4 -12.83 -19.89 30.46
N ARG A 5 -12.16 -18.99 31.18
CA ARG A 5 -12.44 -17.55 31.08
C ARG A 5 -11.84 -17.06 29.79
N VAL A 6 -12.66 -16.96 28.75
CA VAL A 6 -12.36 -16.11 27.59
C VAL A 6 -12.55 -14.68 28.07
N PRO A 7 -11.55 -13.78 27.97
CA PRO A 7 -11.77 -12.38 28.25
C PRO A 7 -12.82 -11.86 27.26
N LYS A 8 -13.81 -11.10 27.75
CA LYS A 8 -14.69 -10.30 26.88
C LYS A 8 -13.77 -9.36 26.10
N GLU A 9 -13.77 -9.49 24.78
CA GLU A 9 -13.23 -8.47 23.91
C GLU A 9 -13.95 -7.16 24.23
N GLU A 10 -13.22 -6.20 24.78
CA GLU A 10 -13.63 -4.80 24.75
C GLU A 10 -13.78 -4.47 23.28
N GLN A 11 -14.97 -3.98 22.90
CA GLN A 11 -15.19 -3.40 21.58
C GLN A 11 -14.25 -2.21 21.44
N GLU A 12 -13.08 -2.44 20.83
CA GLU A 12 -12.25 -1.36 20.34
C GLU A 12 -13.10 -0.52 19.39
N THR A 13 -13.25 0.75 19.72
CA THR A 13 -13.80 1.76 18.80
C THR A 13 -13.02 1.64 17.50
N SER A 14 -13.68 1.32 16.40
CA SER A 14 -13.09 1.12 15.08
C SER A 14 -12.19 2.31 14.76
N SER A 15 -10.87 2.12 14.82
CA SER A 15 -9.92 3.09 14.29
C SER A 15 -10.24 3.26 12.80
N SER A 16 -10.36 4.49 12.31
CA SER A 16 -10.60 4.73 10.90
C SER A 16 -9.43 4.15 10.11
N ASP A 17 -9.68 3.45 8.97
CA ASP A 17 -8.65 2.83 8.13
C ASP A 17 -7.62 3.85 7.65
N TYR A 18 -8.03 5.10 7.53
CA TYR A 18 -7.18 6.23 7.16
C TYR A 18 -7.71 7.53 7.74
N SER A 19 -6.78 8.41 8.09
CA SER A 19 -7.04 9.77 8.55
C SER A 19 -5.93 10.69 8.08
N PHE A 20 -6.13 12.00 8.12
CA PHE A 20 -5.06 12.95 7.86
C PHE A 20 -5.13 14.16 8.79
N LYS A 21 -3.98 14.79 8.99
CA LYS A 21 -3.84 16.08 9.67
C LYS A 21 -2.90 16.99 8.90
N ILE A 22 -3.12 18.29 9.02
CA ILE A 22 -2.30 19.30 8.36
C ILE A 22 -1.46 20.05 9.41
N LEU A 23 -0.16 20.11 9.18
CA LEU A 23 0.83 20.90 9.92
C LEU A 23 1.10 22.14 9.07
N GLU A 24 0.33 23.22 9.29
CA GLU A 24 0.37 24.41 8.43
C GLU A 24 1.74 25.11 8.48
N LYS A 25 2.39 25.16 9.65
CA LYS A 25 3.72 25.78 9.81
C LYS A 25 4.80 25.07 8.99
N GLU A 26 4.69 23.76 8.85
CA GLU A 26 5.60 22.91 8.10
C GLU A 26 5.17 22.76 6.64
N ASN A 27 4.05 23.35 6.25
CA ASN A 27 3.44 23.20 4.94
C ASN A 27 3.32 21.72 4.52
N THR A 28 2.85 20.90 5.47
CA THR A 28 2.88 19.43 5.38
C THR A 28 1.56 18.81 5.85
N ALA A 29 1.06 17.84 5.09
CA ALA A 29 0.01 16.93 5.55
C ALA A 29 0.62 15.58 5.94
N ILE A 30 0.04 14.94 6.96
CA ILE A 30 0.37 13.57 7.37
C ILE A 30 -0.88 12.74 7.22
N MET A 31 -0.83 11.74 6.36
CA MET A 31 -1.86 10.70 6.20
C MET A 31 -1.44 9.48 7.03
N ASP A 32 -2.27 9.10 8.00
CA ASP A 32 -2.18 7.82 8.68
C ASP A 32 -2.99 6.79 7.88
N PHE A 33 -2.33 5.77 7.32
CA PHE A 33 -2.94 4.80 6.44
C PHE A 33 -2.77 3.38 7.02
N ARG A 34 -3.84 2.87 7.64
CA ARG A 34 -3.81 1.65 8.46
C ARG A 34 -4.22 0.38 7.74
N ASN A 35 -5.19 0.46 6.81
CA ASN A 35 -5.73 -0.72 6.13
C ASN A 35 -6.11 -0.42 4.68
N PHE A 36 -6.04 -1.43 3.83
CA PHE A 36 -6.48 -1.42 2.43
C PHE A 36 -7.86 -2.08 2.30
N ASN A 37 -8.92 -1.51 2.91
CA ASN A 37 -10.20 -2.20 3.02
C ASN A 37 -11.17 -1.95 1.86
N ASP A 38 -11.38 -0.71 1.44
CA ASP A 38 -12.45 -0.35 0.50
C ASP A 38 -11.99 0.76 -0.47
N PRO A 39 -11.87 0.44 -1.78
CA PRO A 39 -11.46 1.42 -2.79
C PRO A 39 -12.42 2.61 -2.92
N ASN A 40 -13.73 2.40 -2.71
CA ASN A 40 -14.71 3.49 -2.80
C ASN A 40 -14.59 4.44 -1.61
N ARG A 41 -14.40 3.90 -0.40
CA ARG A 41 -14.12 4.73 0.79
C ARG A 41 -12.81 5.50 0.63
N MET A 42 -11.76 4.85 0.09
CA MET A 42 -10.50 5.53 -0.22
C MET A 42 -10.72 6.66 -1.22
N LYS A 43 -11.54 6.46 -2.25
CA LYS A 43 -11.83 7.52 -3.23
C LYS A 43 -12.45 8.75 -2.57
N VAL A 44 -13.49 8.57 -1.76
CA VAL A 44 -14.14 9.67 -1.03
C VAL A 44 -13.15 10.38 -0.09
N PHE A 45 -12.35 9.62 0.63
CA PHE A 45 -11.34 10.16 1.52
C PHE A 45 -10.26 10.95 0.75
N ALA A 46 -9.71 10.39 -0.33
CA ALA A 46 -8.68 11.02 -1.15
C ALA A 46 -9.20 12.31 -1.81
N ASP A 47 -10.43 12.31 -2.37
CA ASP A 47 -11.07 13.50 -2.92
C ASP A 47 -11.11 14.63 -1.87
N SER A 48 -11.54 14.34 -0.65
CA SER A 48 -11.62 15.29 0.46
C SER A 48 -10.23 15.76 0.90
N MET A 49 -9.29 14.84 1.12
CA MET A 49 -7.94 15.14 1.55
C MET A 49 -7.22 16.02 0.52
N PHE A 50 -7.13 15.59 -0.74
CA PHE A 50 -6.41 16.35 -1.77
C PHE A 50 -7.07 17.68 -2.11
N THR A 51 -8.40 17.82 -1.97
CA THR A 51 -9.07 19.11 -2.04
C THR A 51 -8.60 20.05 -0.95
N SER A 52 -8.59 19.58 0.31
CA SER A 52 -8.09 20.37 1.45
C SER A 52 -6.61 20.76 1.29
N LEU A 53 -5.77 19.84 0.74
CA LEU A 53 -4.36 20.14 0.50
C LEU A 53 -4.20 21.24 -0.56
N ARG A 54 -4.99 21.20 -1.62
CA ARG A 54 -4.96 22.24 -2.68
C ARG A 54 -5.42 23.59 -2.17
N GLU A 55 -6.57 23.63 -1.49
CA GLU A 55 -7.14 24.87 -0.93
C GLU A 55 -6.18 25.56 0.04
N LYS A 56 -5.48 24.79 0.86
CA LYS A 56 -4.50 25.30 1.82
C LYS A 56 -3.08 25.46 1.24
N GLY A 57 -2.88 25.11 -0.02
CA GLY A 57 -1.59 25.24 -0.70
C GLY A 57 -0.49 24.33 -0.15
N ILE A 58 -0.84 23.20 0.49
CA ILE A 58 0.10 22.26 1.12
C ILE A 58 1.02 21.62 0.08
N LYS A 59 2.32 21.70 0.31
CA LYS A 59 3.36 21.25 -0.65
C LYS A 59 3.99 19.91 -0.34
N ASN A 60 3.80 19.39 0.87
CA ASN A 60 4.37 18.11 1.30
C ASN A 60 3.30 17.19 1.86
N LEU A 61 3.33 15.92 1.46
CA LEU A 61 2.47 14.87 1.97
C LEU A 61 3.34 13.73 2.52
N ILE A 62 3.16 13.37 3.78
CA ILE A 62 3.72 12.16 4.38
C ILE A 62 2.60 11.11 4.41
N ILE A 63 2.84 9.94 3.85
CA ILE A 63 1.96 8.76 3.92
C ILE A 63 2.60 7.76 4.88
N ASP A 64 1.94 7.47 5.99
CA ASP A 64 2.46 6.56 7.02
C ASP A 64 1.87 5.16 6.85
N LEU A 65 2.67 4.23 6.33
CA LEU A 65 2.35 2.81 6.16
C LEU A 65 3.05 1.90 7.17
N ARG A 66 3.75 2.43 8.17
CA ARG A 66 4.61 1.64 9.07
C ARG A 66 3.87 0.52 9.83
N ASN A 67 2.56 0.64 10.02
CA ASN A 67 1.74 -0.35 10.71
C ASN A 67 0.59 -0.86 9.83
N ASN A 68 0.79 -0.96 8.52
CA ASN A 68 -0.23 -1.36 7.57
C ASN A 68 0.04 -2.79 7.07
N GLY A 69 -0.84 -3.73 7.43
CA GLY A 69 -0.75 -5.14 7.04
C GLY A 69 -1.28 -5.46 5.63
N GLY A 70 -1.81 -4.47 4.90
CA GLY A 70 -2.35 -4.66 3.54
C GLY A 70 -3.88 -4.75 3.48
N GLY A 71 -4.39 -5.52 2.53
CA GLY A 71 -5.80 -5.70 2.18
C GLY A 71 -6.01 -5.73 0.67
N ASP A 72 -6.97 -4.96 0.14
CA ASP A 72 -7.25 -4.86 -1.29
C ASP A 72 -6.31 -3.86 -1.98
N SER A 73 -5.47 -4.33 -2.89
CA SER A 73 -4.51 -3.49 -3.62
C SER A 73 -5.15 -2.37 -4.46
N GLN A 74 -6.42 -2.50 -4.86
CA GLN A 74 -7.14 -1.45 -5.58
C GLN A 74 -7.26 -0.15 -4.78
N VAL A 75 -7.25 -0.23 -3.45
CA VAL A 75 -7.20 0.96 -2.57
C VAL A 75 -5.94 1.79 -2.84
N GLY A 76 -4.81 1.13 -3.05
CA GLY A 76 -3.55 1.78 -3.43
C GLY A 76 -3.60 2.42 -4.82
N ASP A 77 -4.23 1.74 -5.79
CA ASP A 77 -4.41 2.29 -7.15
C ASP A 77 -5.20 3.60 -7.13
N VAL A 78 -6.24 3.69 -6.28
CA VAL A 78 -6.99 4.94 -6.10
C VAL A 78 -6.07 6.07 -5.65
N LEU A 79 -5.26 5.84 -4.61
CA LEU A 79 -4.37 6.87 -4.06
C LEU A 79 -3.26 7.27 -5.06
N PHE A 80 -2.70 6.30 -5.77
CA PHE A 80 -1.67 6.55 -6.78
C PHE A 80 -2.13 7.46 -7.92
N ARG A 81 -3.40 7.40 -8.30
CA ARG A 81 -3.93 8.30 -9.33
C ARG A 81 -3.78 9.77 -8.97
N TYR A 82 -3.77 10.13 -7.68
CA TYR A 82 -3.58 11.51 -7.22
C TYR A 82 -2.10 11.94 -7.19
N ILE A 83 -1.17 11.00 -6.96
CA ILE A 83 0.24 11.33 -6.66
C ILE A 83 1.24 10.90 -7.73
N SER A 84 0.90 9.93 -8.58
CA SER A 84 1.81 9.47 -9.64
C SER A 84 1.91 10.50 -10.76
N ARG A 85 3.11 10.71 -11.26
CA ARG A 85 3.39 11.64 -12.39
C ARG A 85 3.42 10.92 -13.74
N GLN A 86 3.30 9.61 -13.75
CA GLN A 86 3.32 8.76 -14.93
C GLN A 86 2.36 7.58 -14.75
N PRO A 87 1.93 6.93 -15.84
CA PRO A 87 1.16 5.71 -15.73
C PRO A 87 1.89 4.65 -14.90
N PHE A 88 1.15 3.90 -14.10
CA PHE A 88 1.69 2.97 -13.10
C PHE A 88 0.92 1.65 -13.07
N LYS A 89 1.50 0.65 -12.40
CA LYS A 89 0.86 -0.61 -12.05
C LYS A 89 1.55 -1.25 -10.85
N GLN A 90 0.78 -1.83 -9.92
CA GLN A 90 1.37 -2.51 -8.77
C GLN A 90 1.88 -3.91 -9.16
N MET A 91 1.03 -4.72 -9.80
CA MET A 91 1.35 -6.11 -10.16
C MET A 91 1.84 -6.23 -11.59
N GLY A 92 3.03 -6.81 -11.77
CA GLY A 92 3.60 -7.13 -13.08
C GLY A 92 3.12 -8.48 -13.59
N LYS A 93 3.20 -9.53 -12.76
CA LYS A 93 2.83 -10.90 -13.16
C LYS A 93 2.06 -11.61 -12.06
N THR A 94 1.21 -12.54 -12.46
CA THR A 94 0.42 -13.35 -11.53
C THR A 94 0.34 -14.80 -12.04
N LEU A 95 0.65 -15.76 -11.16
CA LEU A 95 0.39 -17.16 -11.37
C LEU A 95 -0.76 -17.62 -10.46
N VAL A 96 -1.81 -18.19 -11.05
CA VAL A 96 -3.02 -18.58 -10.32
C VAL A 96 -3.20 -20.09 -10.38
N ARG A 97 -3.39 -20.73 -9.22
CA ARG A 97 -3.85 -22.12 -9.14
C ARG A 97 -5.37 -22.18 -9.15
N VAL A 98 -5.96 -22.62 -10.24
CA VAL A 98 -7.41 -22.83 -10.37
C VAL A 98 -7.78 -24.25 -9.96
N THR A 99 -8.72 -24.37 -9.05
CA THR A 99 -9.34 -25.61 -8.57
C THR A 99 -10.84 -25.36 -8.40
N PRO A 100 -11.69 -26.39 -8.23
CA PRO A 100 -13.12 -26.16 -7.94
C PRO A 100 -13.37 -25.26 -6.73
N THR A 101 -12.47 -25.28 -5.73
CA THR A 101 -12.56 -24.42 -4.56
C THR A 101 -12.20 -22.96 -4.87
N THR A 102 -11.09 -22.73 -5.59
CA THR A 102 -10.68 -21.36 -5.95
C THR A 102 -11.58 -20.73 -7.01
N GLN A 103 -12.18 -21.52 -7.91
CA GLN A 103 -13.22 -21.05 -8.83
C GLN A 103 -14.39 -20.40 -8.10
N ARG A 104 -14.91 -21.06 -7.04
CA ARG A 104 -15.99 -20.51 -6.20
C ARG A 104 -15.59 -19.21 -5.53
N LEU A 105 -14.37 -19.13 -4.97
CA LEU A 105 -13.85 -17.92 -4.31
C LEU A 105 -13.68 -16.74 -5.27
N MET A 106 -13.23 -17.03 -6.49
CA MET A 106 -13.03 -15.99 -7.51
C MET A 106 -14.33 -15.60 -8.23
N ASN A 107 -15.47 -16.22 -7.89
CA ASN A 107 -16.73 -16.11 -8.64
C ASN A 107 -16.55 -16.37 -10.16
N ASN A 108 -15.62 -17.25 -10.51
CA ASN A 108 -15.28 -17.56 -11.89
C ASN A 108 -15.32 -19.07 -12.15
N ASN A 109 -16.50 -19.57 -12.50
CA ASN A 109 -16.72 -20.98 -12.81
C ASN A 109 -16.38 -21.36 -14.26
N GLN A 110 -15.95 -20.39 -15.09
CA GLN A 110 -15.64 -20.63 -16.51
C GLN A 110 -14.22 -21.11 -16.73
N LEU A 111 -13.30 -20.82 -15.80
CA LEU A 111 -11.92 -21.28 -15.90
C LEU A 111 -11.83 -22.77 -15.55
N ALA A 112 -11.25 -23.59 -16.42
CA ALA A 112 -10.93 -24.97 -16.11
C ALA A 112 -9.91 -25.08 -14.95
N SER A 113 -9.89 -26.20 -14.25
CA SER A 113 -8.84 -26.45 -13.24
C SER A 113 -7.46 -26.51 -13.90
N GLY A 114 -6.48 -25.82 -13.33
CA GLY A 114 -5.14 -25.73 -13.90
C GLY A 114 -4.30 -24.59 -13.32
N TRP A 115 -3.22 -24.27 -14.01
CA TRP A 115 -2.37 -23.14 -13.73
C TRP A 115 -2.55 -22.08 -14.83
N TYR A 116 -2.72 -20.82 -14.40
CA TYR A 116 -2.88 -19.68 -15.30
C TYR A 116 -1.83 -18.64 -14.97
N PHE A 117 -1.09 -18.21 -15.99
CA PHE A 117 -0.06 -17.17 -15.85
C PHE A 117 -0.49 -15.93 -16.63
N TYR A 118 -0.49 -14.79 -15.94
CA TYR A 118 -0.79 -13.48 -16.50
C TYR A 118 0.46 -12.63 -16.44
N ASP A 119 0.82 -11.98 -17.55
CA ASP A 119 1.97 -11.10 -17.67
C ASP A 119 1.50 -9.70 -18.09
N SER A 120 1.12 -8.92 -17.08
CA SER A 120 0.61 -7.56 -17.28
C SER A 120 1.67 -6.55 -17.73
N GLU A 121 2.96 -6.88 -17.60
CA GLU A 121 4.04 -6.03 -18.11
C GLU A 121 4.05 -5.99 -19.64
N LYS A 122 3.58 -7.08 -20.28
CA LYS A 122 3.47 -7.18 -21.74
C LYS A 122 2.21 -6.54 -22.32
N GLU A 123 1.17 -6.36 -21.49
CA GLU A 123 -0.14 -5.91 -21.97
C GLU A 123 -0.24 -4.39 -22.11
N ASN A 124 0.73 -3.61 -21.66
CA ASN A 124 0.75 -2.13 -21.67
C ASN A 124 -0.53 -1.49 -21.11
N ASN A 125 -1.16 -2.14 -20.12
CA ASN A 125 -2.41 -1.70 -19.49
C ASN A 125 -2.15 -0.94 -18.17
N LEU A 126 -1.26 0.04 -18.21
CA LEU A 126 -0.93 0.89 -17.07
C LEU A 126 -2.11 1.79 -16.70
N ILE A 127 -2.25 2.06 -15.40
CA ILE A 127 -3.27 2.98 -14.87
C ILE A 127 -2.77 4.40 -15.02
N ALA A 128 -3.58 5.26 -15.66
CA ALA A 128 -3.25 6.67 -15.81
C ALA A 128 -3.47 7.45 -14.50
N PRO A 129 -2.54 8.36 -14.13
CA PRO A 129 -2.78 9.32 -13.06
C PRO A 129 -3.91 10.29 -13.42
N LEU A 130 -4.44 11.00 -12.43
CA LEU A 130 -5.35 12.12 -12.67
C LEU A 130 -4.60 13.28 -13.33
N SER A 131 -5.30 14.04 -14.15
CA SER A 131 -4.81 15.34 -14.62
C SER A 131 -4.85 16.38 -13.49
N VAL A 132 -4.18 17.50 -13.68
CA VAL A 132 -4.24 18.64 -12.73
C VAL A 132 -5.68 19.12 -12.53
N ALA A 133 -6.47 19.16 -13.60
CA ALA A 133 -7.88 19.54 -13.55
C ALA A 133 -8.74 18.56 -12.75
N GLU A 134 -8.40 17.26 -12.77
CA GLU A 134 -9.07 16.22 -12.00
C GLU A 134 -8.59 16.12 -10.56
N GLY A 135 -7.57 16.86 -10.16
CA GLY A 135 -7.10 16.93 -8.79
C GLY A 135 -5.76 16.27 -8.48
N HIS A 136 -4.92 16.04 -9.49
CA HIS A 136 -3.55 15.55 -9.27
C HIS A 136 -2.78 16.42 -8.27
N TYR A 137 -2.08 15.78 -7.35
CA TYR A 137 -1.26 16.45 -6.33
C TYR A 137 0.17 16.69 -6.83
N GLY A 138 0.52 17.95 -7.08
CA GLY A 138 1.83 18.35 -7.59
C GLY A 138 2.92 18.51 -6.51
N GLY A 139 2.61 18.28 -5.23
CA GLY A 139 3.56 18.41 -4.13
C GLY A 139 4.56 17.26 -4.04
N LYS A 140 5.43 17.31 -3.01
CA LYS A 140 6.38 16.25 -2.70
C LYS A 140 5.70 15.22 -1.81
N VAL A 141 5.96 13.94 -2.06
CA VAL A 141 5.41 12.83 -1.27
C VAL A 141 6.53 12.06 -0.58
N TYR A 142 6.32 11.73 0.69
CA TYR A 142 7.20 10.93 1.53
C TYR A 142 6.43 9.72 2.03
N LEU A 143 6.97 8.53 1.85
CA LEU A 143 6.35 7.28 2.28
C LEU A 143 7.12 6.70 3.46
N LEU A 144 6.45 6.48 4.58
CA LEU A 144 7.05 5.83 5.74
C LEU A 144 6.69 4.35 5.74
N ILE A 145 7.70 3.50 5.83
CA ILE A 145 7.56 2.03 5.83
C ILE A 145 8.31 1.39 7.00
N SER A 146 7.90 0.17 7.34
CA SER A 146 8.59 -0.69 8.31
C SER A 146 8.43 -2.16 7.92
N HIS A 147 9.03 -3.07 8.68
CA HIS A 147 8.82 -4.51 8.53
C HIS A 147 7.35 -4.95 8.70
N HIS A 148 6.48 -4.12 9.28
CA HIS A 148 5.04 -4.36 9.34
C HIS A 148 4.27 -3.89 8.09
N THR A 149 4.91 -3.17 7.17
CA THR A 149 4.35 -2.81 5.87
C THR A 149 4.29 -4.07 5.01
N PHE A 150 3.11 -4.71 4.93
CA PHE A 150 2.99 -6.07 4.43
C PHE A 150 1.89 -6.22 3.35
N SER A 151 1.91 -7.33 2.58
CA SER A 151 0.91 -7.65 1.56
C SER A 151 0.66 -6.47 0.62
N SER A 152 -0.59 -6.02 0.42
CA SER A 152 -0.93 -4.88 -0.46
C SER A 152 -0.25 -3.57 -0.08
N ALA A 153 0.09 -3.35 1.21
CA ALA A 153 0.90 -2.21 1.61
C ALA A 153 2.36 -2.33 1.14
N GLY A 154 2.92 -3.55 1.14
CA GLY A 154 4.22 -3.85 0.55
C GLY A 154 4.21 -3.64 -0.97
N SER A 155 3.15 -4.08 -1.67
CA SER A 155 2.95 -3.84 -3.10
C SER A 155 2.87 -2.34 -3.43
N PHE A 156 2.15 -1.59 -2.60
CA PHE A 156 2.08 -0.14 -2.70
C PHE A 156 3.45 0.49 -2.53
N ALA A 157 4.21 0.12 -1.48
CA ALA A 157 5.55 0.66 -1.25
C ALA A 157 6.50 0.36 -2.41
N TRP A 158 6.45 -0.87 -2.96
CA TRP A 158 7.22 -1.26 -4.13
C TRP A 158 6.90 -0.39 -5.35
N ALA A 159 5.62 -0.30 -5.73
CA ALA A 159 5.19 0.50 -6.89
C ALA A 159 5.49 2.00 -6.68
N PHE A 160 5.29 2.52 -5.46
CA PHE A 160 5.65 3.91 -5.12
C PHE A 160 7.12 4.21 -5.46
N LYS A 161 8.02 3.33 -5.07
CA LYS A 161 9.45 3.46 -5.37
C LYS A 161 9.77 3.21 -6.84
N GLN A 162 9.22 2.16 -7.42
CA GLN A 162 9.45 1.75 -8.82
C GLN A 162 9.06 2.86 -9.82
N PHE A 163 7.96 3.56 -9.55
CA PHE A 163 7.47 4.65 -10.41
C PHE A 163 7.93 6.05 -9.96
N GLY A 164 8.85 6.15 -9.00
CA GLY A 164 9.46 7.41 -8.59
C GLY A 164 8.46 8.43 -8.02
N MET A 165 7.46 7.97 -7.26
CA MET A 165 6.39 8.82 -6.76
C MET A 165 6.82 9.76 -5.62
N GLY A 166 7.96 9.46 -4.97
CA GLY A 166 8.48 10.26 -3.88
C GLY A 166 9.64 9.58 -3.15
N THR A 167 9.89 9.98 -1.91
CA THR A 167 10.98 9.50 -1.07
C THR A 167 10.47 8.46 -0.06
N VAL A 168 11.13 7.32 0.03
CA VAL A 168 10.80 6.23 0.96
C VAL A 168 11.73 6.28 2.18
N ILE A 169 11.16 6.23 3.38
CA ILE A 169 11.90 6.41 4.65
C ILE A 169 11.46 5.33 5.65
N GLY A 170 12.40 4.75 6.38
CA GLY A 170 12.13 3.77 7.42
C GLY A 170 12.96 2.52 7.30
N GLU A 171 12.34 1.37 7.52
CA GLU A 171 12.93 0.04 7.41
C GLU A 171 12.47 -0.65 6.12
N GLU A 172 13.17 -1.68 5.67
CA GLU A 172 12.71 -2.55 4.60
C GLU A 172 11.29 -3.08 4.89
N SER A 173 10.41 -3.07 3.88
CA SER A 173 9.04 -3.59 4.06
C SER A 173 9.04 -5.11 4.26
N GLY A 174 8.10 -5.62 5.08
CA GLY A 174 7.90 -7.06 5.23
C GLY A 174 7.22 -7.71 4.02
N GLY A 175 6.49 -6.93 3.22
CA GLY A 175 5.95 -7.38 1.93
C GLY A 175 7.03 -7.42 0.85
N MET A 176 7.23 -8.60 0.25
CA MET A 176 8.28 -8.84 -0.75
C MET A 176 7.79 -8.55 -2.17
N ASN A 177 8.75 -8.24 -3.07
CA ASN A 177 8.49 -7.98 -4.49
C ASN A 177 8.01 -9.23 -5.26
N VAL A 178 8.31 -10.42 -4.77
CA VAL A 178 7.71 -11.69 -5.21
C VAL A 178 7.12 -12.37 -3.99
N CYS A 179 5.82 -12.64 -4.01
CA CYS A 179 5.11 -13.13 -2.84
C CYS A 179 3.96 -14.07 -3.21
N PHE A 180 3.40 -14.71 -2.19
CA PHE A 180 2.19 -15.51 -2.30
C PHE A 180 1.04 -14.78 -1.61
N GLY A 181 -0.17 -14.88 -2.19
CA GLY A 181 -1.35 -14.22 -1.65
C GLY A 181 -2.65 -14.86 -2.12
N ASP A 182 -3.74 -14.17 -1.87
CA ASP A 182 -5.10 -14.67 -2.04
C ASP A 182 -5.26 -16.04 -1.38
N ILE A 183 -5.78 -16.05 -0.17
CA ILE A 183 -5.74 -17.20 0.74
C ILE A 183 -7.07 -17.93 0.80
N LEU A 184 -6.98 -19.25 0.93
CA LEU A 184 -8.03 -20.16 1.36
C LEU A 184 -7.89 -20.38 2.85
N ASN A 185 -8.98 -20.27 3.58
CA ASN A 185 -9.05 -20.74 4.96
C ASN A 185 -9.44 -22.22 4.98
N TYR A 186 -8.62 -23.03 5.60
CA TYR A 186 -8.85 -24.47 5.74
C TYR A 186 -8.73 -24.90 7.21
N LYS A 187 -9.75 -25.59 7.70
CA LYS A 187 -9.74 -26.17 9.04
C LYS A 187 -9.29 -27.62 8.96
N LEU A 188 -8.20 -27.96 9.66
CA LEU A 188 -7.71 -29.33 9.71
C LEU A 188 -8.74 -30.25 10.38
N PRO A 189 -9.11 -31.39 9.75
CA PRO A 189 -10.24 -32.21 10.22
C PRO A 189 -10.00 -32.89 11.56
N VAL A 190 -8.74 -33.18 11.91
CA VAL A 190 -8.40 -33.89 13.17
C VAL A 190 -8.15 -32.92 14.31
N SER A 191 -7.28 -31.93 14.12
CA SER A 191 -6.87 -30.99 15.18
C SER A 191 -7.80 -29.79 15.33
N GLY A 192 -8.60 -29.46 14.31
CA GLY A 192 -9.43 -28.27 14.28
C GLY A 192 -8.64 -26.96 14.06
N LEU A 193 -7.33 -27.03 13.86
CA LEU A 193 -6.49 -25.86 13.58
C LEU A 193 -6.87 -25.20 12.25
N LEU A 194 -6.90 -23.88 12.24
CA LEU A 194 -7.09 -23.08 11.02
C LEU A 194 -5.75 -22.91 10.31
N CYS A 195 -5.75 -23.20 9.01
CA CYS A 195 -4.63 -22.98 8.10
C CYS A 195 -5.04 -22.01 7.01
N THR A 196 -4.11 -21.21 6.54
CA THR A 196 -4.26 -20.40 5.33
C THR A 196 -3.38 -20.95 4.21
N ILE A 197 -3.94 -21.07 3.01
CA ILE A 197 -3.25 -21.61 1.84
C ILE A 197 -3.37 -20.62 0.72
N SER A 198 -2.24 -20.04 0.29
CA SER A 198 -2.21 -19.14 -0.86
C SER A 198 -2.41 -19.93 -2.17
N PHE A 199 -3.21 -19.39 -3.09
CA PHE A 199 -3.44 -19.99 -4.41
C PHE A 199 -2.98 -19.11 -5.57
N LYS A 200 -2.38 -17.93 -5.26
CA LYS A 200 -1.72 -17.08 -6.24
C LYS A 200 -0.29 -16.78 -5.83
N ARG A 201 0.57 -16.61 -6.85
CA ARG A 201 1.90 -16.05 -6.70
C ARG A 201 1.95 -14.76 -7.51
N PHE A 202 2.48 -13.72 -6.92
CA PHE A 202 2.56 -12.39 -7.48
C PHE A 202 4.00 -11.96 -7.67
N TRP A 203 4.27 -11.27 -8.77
CA TRP A 203 5.47 -10.47 -8.99
C TRP A 203 5.02 -9.02 -9.09
N GLN A 204 5.57 -8.17 -8.26
CA GLN A 204 5.36 -6.73 -8.36
C GLN A 204 5.89 -6.24 -9.71
N TYR A 205 5.41 -5.09 -10.20
CA TYR A 205 5.87 -4.55 -11.48
C TYR A 205 7.39 -4.34 -11.47
N GLY A 206 8.10 -4.88 -12.46
CA GLY A 206 9.56 -4.84 -12.54
C GLY A 206 10.31 -5.70 -11.54
N ALA A 207 9.64 -6.62 -10.83
CA ALA A 207 10.28 -7.51 -9.86
C ALA A 207 11.13 -8.59 -10.55
N ASP A 208 12.31 -8.86 -10.00
CA ASP A 208 13.19 -9.95 -10.41
C ASP A 208 13.12 -11.10 -9.39
N GLU A 209 12.78 -12.29 -9.87
CA GLU A 209 12.72 -13.50 -9.06
C GLU A 209 14.08 -13.94 -8.48
N LYS A 210 15.17 -13.49 -9.10
CA LYS A 210 16.54 -13.77 -8.62
C LYS A 210 16.96 -12.84 -7.49
N ASN A 211 16.19 -11.78 -7.23
CA ASN A 211 16.47 -10.79 -6.20
C ASN A 211 15.17 -10.46 -5.42
N ILE A 212 14.75 -11.41 -4.57
CA ILE A 212 13.52 -11.28 -3.78
C ILE A 212 13.82 -10.56 -2.47
N HIS A 213 13.19 -9.41 -2.28
CA HIS A 213 13.30 -8.59 -1.07
C HIS A 213 12.07 -7.68 -0.93
N GLY A 214 11.93 -7.02 0.22
CA GLY A 214 10.95 -5.96 0.45
C GLY A 214 11.33 -4.66 -0.25
N THR A 215 10.52 -3.64 -0.07
CA THR A 215 10.88 -2.29 -0.54
C THR A 215 11.97 -1.72 0.36
N LEU A 216 13.15 -1.46 -0.22
CA LEU A 216 14.27 -0.82 0.47
C LEU A 216 14.02 0.69 0.55
N PRO A 217 14.12 1.34 1.72
CA PRO A 217 13.96 2.78 1.84
C PRO A 217 15.13 3.54 1.19
N ASP A 218 14.88 4.80 0.82
CA ASP A 218 15.92 5.73 0.37
C ASP A 218 16.71 6.29 1.56
N TYR A 219 16.04 6.40 2.72
CA TYR A 219 16.62 6.75 4.00
C TYR A 219 16.33 5.63 5.00
N ALA A 220 17.31 4.74 5.19
CA ALA A 220 17.22 3.63 6.14
C ALA A 220 17.39 4.15 7.57
N VAL A 221 16.32 4.07 8.35
CA VAL A 221 16.29 4.46 9.78
C VAL A 221 15.30 3.55 10.53
N PRO A 222 15.46 3.36 11.84
CA PRO A 222 14.46 2.67 12.65
C PRO A 222 13.06 3.27 12.48
N GLN A 223 12.02 2.43 12.53
CA GLN A 223 10.64 2.86 12.25
C GLN A 223 10.16 4.02 13.13
N ASP A 224 10.61 4.10 14.38
CA ASP A 224 10.28 5.17 15.32
C ASP A 224 10.92 6.52 14.95
N GLN A 225 12.02 6.51 14.19
CA GLN A 225 12.72 7.71 13.70
C GLN A 225 12.25 8.17 12.31
N ALA A 226 11.44 7.37 11.61
CA ALA A 226 11.07 7.65 10.21
C ALA A 226 10.27 8.97 10.07
N MET A 227 9.35 9.27 10.99
CA MET A 227 8.56 10.50 10.96
C MET A 227 9.43 11.73 11.15
N ASP A 228 10.31 11.73 12.16
CA ASP A 228 11.23 12.84 12.44
C ASP A 228 12.20 13.05 11.27
N THR A 229 12.66 11.98 10.64
CA THR A 229 13.52 12.05 9.46
C THR A 229 12.79 12.70 8.29
N ALA A 230 11.54 12.33 8.02
CA ALA A 230 10.73 12.96 6.97
C ALA A 230 10.55 14.46 7.21
N LEU A 231 10.20 14.86 8.42
CA LEU A 231 10.04 16.28 8.79
C LEU A 231 11.37 17.07 8.67
N LYS A 232 12.49 16.50 9.07
CA LYS A 232 13.83 17.11 8.88
C LYS A 232 14.17 17.31 7.40
N LEU A 233 13.87 16.33 6.56
CA LEU A 233 14.09 16.42 5.11
C LEU A 233 13.23 17.53 4.48
N ILE A 234 11.96 17.63 4.87
CA ILE A 234 11.04 18.68 4.40
C ILE A 234 11.59 20.06 4.75
N ILE A 235 11.99 20.28 6.00
CA ILE A 235 12.56 21.55 6.45
C ILE A 235 13.84 21.89 5.68
N LYS A 236 14.74 20.92 5.50
CA LYS A 236 15.98 21.11 4.75
C LYS A 236 15.71 21.52 3.30
N HIS A 237 14.79 20.85 2.63
CA HIS A 237 14.43 21.16 1.23
C HIS A 237 13.72 22.52 1.09
N GLY A 238 12.92 22.93 2.09
CA GLY A 238 12.26 24.23 2.12
C GLY A 238 13.26 25.39 2.22
N LYS A 239 14.32 25.24 3.01
CA LYS A 239 15.39 26.29 3.16
C LYS A 239 16.20 26.44 1.87
N VAL A 240 16.52 25.37 1.17
CA VAL A 240 17.27 25.43 -0.11
C VAL A 240 16.47 26.16 -1.19
N SER A 241 15.15 25.99 -1.24
CA SER A 241 14.29 26.67 -2.22
C SER A 241 14.13 28.17 -1.97
N SER A 242 14.30 28.64 -0.70
CA SER A 242 14.21 30.04 -0.34
C SER A 242 15.52 30.83 -0.52
N THR A 243 16.63 30.15 -0.77
CA THR A 243 17.97 30.78 -0.94
C THR A 243 18.32 30.99 -2.44
N LEU A 244 17.46 30.50 -3.35
CA LEU A 244 17.64 30.62 -4.81
C LEU A 244 16.74 31.68 -5.45
N HIS A 245 16.12 32.53 -4.65
CA HIS A 245 15.37 33.72 -5.04
C HIS A 245 15.96 34.94 -4.35
#